data_0f19e39c2ea0516c47439e0cfae93ea8
#
_entry.id   0f19e39c2ea0516c47439e0cfae93ea8
#
_cell.length_a   1.000
_cell.length_b   1.000
_cell.length_c   1.000
_cell.angle_alpha   90.00
_cell.angle_beta   90.00
_cell.angle_gamma   90.00
#
_symmetry.space_group_name_H-M   'P 1'
#
loop_
_entity.id
_entity.type
_entity.pdbx_description
1 polymer ?
#
loop_
_entity_poly.entity_id
_entity_poly.type
_entity_poly.pdbx_seq_one_letter_code
_entity_poly.pdbx_strand_id
1 'polypeptide(L)'
;MTGSDSPLLARFVLTRARSAGLDPVELARAAGIGSAALDGPPGSVPGQCYLRLWELFERRIELPHVGLRAADRYGMGELGMMDYLVSTAATVGEAFRAAAEFGSRLTSTRRLEVVADTEHHLTVAAGTAVEGRGAELAAQASFAFLTARVRLAARARIVPVAVTFRQAAPRDHTAFTAFFGTPAIEFGADADTLTLDRTDRERVHHSSDPRLADVLRRGATVASLSTPPARAWVDLLAAELDSLPPETTSVRSTSLDTVSLGEIAWRLGTSARTLQRRLAAAGTTWSRELAGARIRAAG
;
A
#
# COMPACT_ATOMS: atom_id res chain seq x y z
N MET A 1 1.33 8.85 -24.77
CA MET A 1 2.45 8.21 -24.05
C MET A 1 1.87 7.14 -23.16
N THR A 2 2.18 5.89 -23.42
CA THR A 2 1.71 4.75 -22.61
C THR A 2 2.60 4.65 -21.39
N GLY A 3 2.16 5.23 -20.27
CA GLY A 3 2.83 5.05 -18.99
C GLY A 3 2.72 3.61 -18.48
N SER A 4 3.56 3.22 -17.55
CA SER A 4 3.57 1.90 -16.95
C SER A 4 3.48 1.97 -15.43
N ASP A 5 2.83 0.97 -14.85
CA ASP A 5 2.61 0.84 -13.42
C ASP A 5 3.27 -0.44 -12.89
N SER A 6 3.65 -0.42 -11.63
CA SER A 6 4.17 -1.61 -10.96
C SER A 6 3.11 -2.72 -10.91
N PRO A 7 3.49 -3.98 -11.14
CA PRO A 7 2.60 -5.12 -10.97
C PRO A 7 1.98 -5.22 -9.56
N LEU A 8 2.63 -4.63 -8.55
CA LEU A 8 2.10 -4.59 -7.19
C LEU A 8 0.74 -3.89 -7.11
N LEU A 9 0.56 -2.80 -7.86
CA LEU A 9 -0.70 -2.08 -7.91
C LEU A 9 -1.82 -2.94 -8.51
N ALA A 10 -1.54 -3.65 -9.59
CA ALA A 10 -2.51 -4.56 -10.20
C ALA A 10 -2.81 -5.75 -9.28
N ARG A 11 -1.79 -6.37 -8.68
CA ARG A 11 -1.95 -7.48 -7.72
C ARG A 11 -2.78 -7.07 -6.51
N PHE A 12 -2.60 -5.83 -6.04
CA PHE A 12 -3.40 -5.29 -4.96
C PHE A 12 -4.89 -5.32 -5.30
N VAL A 13 -5.28 -4.77 -6.47
CA VAL A 13 -6.68 -4.78 -6.93
C VAL A 13 -7.20 -6.20 -7.11
N LEU A 14 -6.41 -7.08 -7.71
CA LEU A 14 -6.77 -8.49 -7.93
C LEU A 14 -6.96 -9.26 -6.62
N THR A 15 -6.19 -8.93 -5.58
CA THR A 15 -6.37 -9.51 -4.24
C THR A 15 -7.72 -9.08 -3.64
N ARG A 16 -8.11 -7.81 -3.81
CA ARG A 16 -9.43 -7.31 -3.36
C ARG A 16 -10.56 -7.94 -4.15
N ALA A 17 -10.38 -8.09 -5.47
CA ALA A 17 -11.35 -8.76 -6.32
C ALA A 17 -11.56 -10.23 -5.87
N ARG A 18 -10.49 -10.96 -5.59
CA ARG A 18 -10.56 -12.33 -5.05
C ARG A 18 -11.31 -12.37 -3.70
N SER A 19 -11.01 -11.45 -2.81
CA SER A 19 -11.70 -11.36 -1.51
C SER A 19 -13.19 -11.03 -1.64
N ALA A 20 -13.59 -10.43 -2.76
CA ALA A 20 -14.98 -10.16 -3.13
C ALA A 20 -15.63 -11.30 -3.95
N GLY A 21 -14.95 -12.44 -4.11
CA GLY A 21 -15.47 -13.62 -4.80
C GLY A 21 -15.28 -13.63 -6.32
N LEU A 22 -14.52 -12.67 -6.89
CA LEU A 22 -14.21 -12.62 -8.31
C LEU A 22 -12.98 -13.47 -8.65
N ASP A 23 -12.95 -14.04 -9.86
CA ASP A 23 -11.76 -14.69 -10.39
C ASP A 23 -10.71 -13.64 -10.80
N PRO A 24 -9.55 -13.56 -10.12
CA PRO A 24 -8.52 -12.58 -10.42
C PRO A 24 -7.85 -12.82 -11.77
N VAL A 25 -7.79 -14.07 -12.25
CA VAL A 25 -7.18 -14.41 -13.54
C VAL A 25 -8.06 -13.92 -14.69
N GLU A 26 -9.36 -14.17 -14.60
CA GLU A 26 -10.32 -13.69 -15.57
C GLU A 26 -10.35 -12.16 -15.59
N LEU A 27 -10.35 -11.52 -14.40
CA LEU A 27 -10.37 -10.07 -14.27
C LEU A 27 -9.12 -9.43 -14.88
N ALA A 28 -7.93 -9.97 -14.58
CA ALA A 28 -6.66 -9.51 -15.15
C ALA A 28 -6.66 -9.61 -16.67
N ARG A 29 -7.07 -10.77 -17.22
CA ARG A 29 -7.18 -10.98 -18.66
C ARG A 29 -8.14 -9.98 -19.32
N ALA A 30 -9.30 -9.75 -18.72
CA ALA A 30 -10.29 -8.78 -19.22
C ALA A 30 -9.75 -7.34 -19.21
N ALA A 31 -8.86 -7.02 -18.25
CA ALA A 31 -8.16 -5.75 -18.20
C ALA A 31 -6.99 -5.63 -19.19
N GLY A 32 -6.62 -6.72 -19.87
CA GLY A 32 -5.48 -6.76 -20.78
C GLY A 32 -4.13 -6.98 -20.06
N ILE A 33 -4.15 -7.55 -18.86
CA ILE A 33 -2.95 -7.85 -18.07
C ILE A 33 -2.63 -9.34 -18.22
N GLY A 34 -1.51 -9.65 -18.88
CA GLY A 34 -1.02 -11.03 -19.01
C GLY A 34 -0.43 -11.57 -17.70
N SER A 35 -0.48 -12.88 -17.50
CA SER A 35 0.07 -13.55 -16.31
C SER A 35 1.57 -13.25 -16.11
N ALA A 36 2.34 -13.23 -17.20
CA ALA A 36 3.77 -12.90 -17.15
C ALA A 36 4.05 -11.50 -16.57
N ALA A 37 3.16 -10.53 -16.75
CA ALA A 37 3.29 -9.20 -16.15
C ALA A 37 3.08 -9.22 -14.64
N LEU A 38 2.37 -10.22 -14.13
CA LEU A 38 2.07 -10.38 -12.70
C LEU A 38 3.10 -11.25 -11.98
N ASP A 39 3.74 -12.20 -12.66
CA ASP A 39 4.51 -13.29 -12.02
C ASP A 39 6.02 -13.01 -11.88
N GLY A 40 6.57 -11.97 -12.50
CA GLY A 40 8.03 -11.75 -12.55
C GLY A 40 8.50 -10.31 -12.28
N PRO A 41 9.70 -10.13 -11.71
CA PRO A 41 10.47 -8.90 -11.82
C PRO A 41 11.29 -8.91 -13.13
N PRO A 42 11.47 -7.78 -13.85
CA PRO A 42 10.81 -6.51 -13.64
C PRO A 42 9.57 -6.34 -14.54
N GLY A 43 8.45 -6.96 -14.15
CA GLY A 43 7.19 -6.76 -14.86
C GLY A 43 6.71 -5.31 -14.78
N SER A 44 6.06 -4.85 -15.83
CA SER A 44 5.31 -3.61 -15.83
C SER A 44 3.92 -3.85 -16.41
N VAL A 45 2.94 -3.14 -15.87
CA VAL A 45 1.56 -3.18 -16.33
C VAL A 45 1.29 -1.86 -17.06
N PRO A 46 0.79 -1.86 -18.31
CA PRO A 46 0.39 -0.62 -18.96
C PRO A 46 -0.63 0.12 -18.07
N GLY A 47 -0.42 1.42 -17.85
CA GLY A 47 -1.25 2.19 -16.94
C GLY A 47 -2.73 2.18 -17.29
N GLN A 48 -3.06 2.16 -18.58
CA GLN A 48 -4.45 1.99 -19.05
C GLN A 48 -5.06 0.65 -18.63
N CYS A 49 -4.27 -0.44 -18.56
CA CYS A 49 -4.75 -1.75 -18.10
C CYS A 49 -5.03 -1.74 -16.60
N TYR A 50 -4.22 -1.02 -15.81
CA TYR A 50 -4.47 -0.83 -14.40
C TYR A 50 -5.75 -0.02 -14.15
N LEU A 51 -5.96 1.08 -14.87
CA LEU A 51 -7.19 1.87 -14.72
C LEU A 51 -8.42 1.06 -15.15
N ARG A 52 -8.33 0.32 -16.25
CA ARG A 52 -9.39 -0.59 -16.70
C ARG A 52 -9.68 -1.69 -15.68
N LEU A 53 -8.67 -2.16 -14.96
CA LEU A 53 -8.84 -3.15 -13.89
C LEU A 53 -9.76 -2.61 -12.77
N TRP A 54 -9.59 -1.35 -12.36
CA TRP A 54 -10.47 -0.70 -11.40
C TRP A 54 -11.91 -0.61 -11.88
N GLU A 55 -12.11 -0.20 -13.15
CA GLU A 55 -13.46 -0.12 -13.74
C GLU A 55 -14.14 -1.48 -13.83
N LEU A 56 -13.40 -2.52 -14.20
CA LEU A 56 -13.93 -3.88 -14.27
C LEU A 56 -14.25 -4.41 -12.87
N PHE A 57 -13.41 -4.10 -11.88
CA PHE A 57 -13.66 -4.48 -10.51
C PHE A 57 -14.94 -3.84 -9.98
N GLU A 58 -15.11 -2.52 -10.13
CA GLU A 58 -16.33 -1.82 -9.71
C GLU A 58 -17.58 -2.39 -10.39
N ARG A 59 -17.55 -2.59 -11.71
CA ARG A 59 -18.70 -3.11 -12.47
C ARG A 59 -19.13 -4.52 -12.08
N ARG A 60 -18.18 -5.35 -11.63
CA ARG A 60 -18.46 -6.76 -11.34
C ARG A 60 -18.97 -7.01 -9.93
N ILE A 61 -18.65 -6.17 -8.98
CA ILE A 61 -19.03 -6.42 -7.59
C ILE A 61 -20.26 -5.62 -7.14
N GLU A 62 -20.75 -4.68 -7.97
CA GLU A 62 -21.88 -3.82 -7.66
C GLU A 62 -21.81 -3.15 -6.25
N LEU A 63 -20.60 -3.05 -5.69
CA LEU A 63 -20.35 -2.39 -4.42
C LEU A 63 -19.95 -0.93 -4.67
N PRO A 64 -20.62 0.03 -4.00
CA PRO A 64 -20.26 1.42 -4.13
C PRO A 64 -18.87 1.69 -3.52
N HIS A 65 -18.16 2.66 -4.10
CA HIS A 65 -16.92 3.20 -3.56
C HIS A 65 -15.79 2.18 -3.40
N VAL A 66 -15.60 1.32 -4.41
CA VAL A 66 -14.59 0.25 -4.35
C VAL A 66 -13.17 0.79 -4.14
N GLY A 67 -12.86 2.00 -4.59
CA GLY A 67 -11.57 2.66 -4.35
C GLY A 67 -11.30 2.86 -2.86
N LEU A 68 -12.28 3.30 -2.08
CA LEU A 68 -12.16 3.43 -0.62
C LEU A 68 -12.11 2.07 0.05
N ARG A 69 -13.04 1.17 -0.31
CA ARG A 69 -13.14 -0.17 0.28
C ARG A 69 -11.91 -1.04 0.07
N ALA A 70 -11.13 -0.75 -0.96
CA ALA A 70 -9.89 -1.46 -1.20
C ALA A 70 -8.89 -1.29 -0.04
N ALA A 71 -9.02 -0.26 0.78
CA ALA A 71 -8.19 -0.06 1.97
C ALA A 71 -8.68 -0.80 3.23
N ASP A 72 -9.90 -1.34 3.25
CA ASP A 72 -10.52 -1.95 4.45
C ASP A 72 -9.70 -3.12 5.04
N ARG A 73 -8.98 -3.84 4.20
CA ARG A 73 -8.14 -4.99 4.59
C ARG A 73 -6.72 -4.85 4.06
N TYR A 74 -6.21 -3.64 4.12
CA TYR A 74 -4.89 -3.34 3.60
C TYR A 74 -3.79 -3.90 4.50
N GLY A 75 -3.09 -4.93 4.02
CA GLY A 75 -1.97 -5.58 4.71
C GLY A 75 -0.63 -4.88 4.49
N MET A 76 0.31 -5.03 5.45
CA MET A 76 1.68 -4.52 5.30
C MET A 76 2.39 -5.25 4.16
N GLY A 77 3.07 -4.49 3.30
CA GLY A 77 3.87 -5.03 2.19
C GLY A 77 3.11 -5.26 0.89
N GLU A 78 1.81 -5.05 0.84
CA GLU A 78 1.02 -5.22 -0.39
C GLU A 78 1.46 -4.26 -1.50
N LEU A 79 1.90 -3.06 -1.15
CA LEU A 79 2.53 -2.11 -2.06
C LEU A 79 4.07 -2.12 -1.97
N GLY A 80 4.62 -3.22 -1.47
CA GLY A 80 6.06 -3.45 -1.42
C GLY A 80 6.78 -2.46 -0.51
N MET A 81 7.93 -1.95 -0.97
CA MET A 81 8.77 -1.03 -0.20
C MET A 81 8.05 0.28 0.18
N MET A 82 7.04 0.71 -0.60
CA MET A 82 6.28 1.92 -0.29
C MET A 82 5.61 1.83 1.07
N ASP A 83 5.03 0.68 1.42
CA ASP A 83 4.39 0.50 2.72
C ASP A 83 5.34 0.71 3.89
N TYR A 84 6.56 0.24 3.72
CA TYR A 84 7.58 0.34 4.76
C TYR A 84 8.16 1.75 4.84
N LEU A 85 8.38 2.42 3.70
CA LEU A 85 8.79 3.83 3.67
C LEU A 85 7.78 4.71 4.42
N VAL A 86 6.49 4.49 4.17
CA VAL A 86 5.41 5.22 4.86
C VAL A 86 5.36 4.87 6.34
N SER A 87 5.45 3.59 6.69
CA SER A 87 5.28 3.14 8.07
C SER A 87 6.47 3.46 8.98
N THR A 88 7.70 3.47 8.45
CA THR A 88 8.92 3.76 9.21
C THR A 88 9.25 5.25 9.33
N ALA A 89 8.51 6.11 8.64
CA ALA A 89 8.64 7.56 8.75
C ALA A 89 8.44 8.03 10.20
N ALA A 90 9.09 9.10 10.62
CA ALA A 90 9.00 9.57 12.00
C ALA A 90 7.61 10.14 12.33
N THR A 91 6.98 10.81 11.37
CA THR A 91 5.65 11.42 11.55
C THR A 91 4.74 11.12 10.36
N VAL A 92 3.45 11.36 10.58
CA VAL A 92 2.44 11.27 9.50
C VAL A 92 2.81 12.18 8.33
N GLY A 93 3.22 13.43 8.59
CA GLY A 93 3.63 14.36 7.53
C GLY A 93 4.84 13.86 6.73
N GLU A 94 5.84 13.29 7.39
CA GLU A 94 6.98 12.68 6.70
C GLU A 94 6.57 11.46 5.87
N ALA A 95 5.60 10.68 6.33
CA ALA A 95 5.05 9.57 5.58
C ALA A 95 4.38 10.03 4.27
N PHE A 96 3.61 11.13 4.31
CA PHE A 96 3.01 11.73 3.12
C PHE A 96 4.06 12.28 2.16
N ARG A 97 5.12 12.93 2.67
CA ARG A 97 6.24 13.38 1.84
C ARG A 97 6.98 12.21 1.20
N ALA A 98 7.25 11.14 1.95
CA ALA A 98 7.87 9.93 1.41
C ALA A 98 7.00 9.28 0.32
N ALA A 99 5.68 9.22 0.51
CA ALA A 99 4.76 8.72 -0.51
C ALA A 99 4.78 9.58 -1.78
N ALA A 100 4.86 10.91 -1.65
CA ALA A 100 4.97 11.82 -2.78
C ALA A 100 6.32 11.66 -3.51
N GLU A 101 7.42 11.59 -2.77
CA GLU A 101 8.77 11.44 -3.32
C GLU A 101 8.95 10.12 -4.09
N PHE A 102 8.50 9.02 -3.51
CA PHE A 102 8.75 7.69 -4.07
C PHE A 102 7.58 7.11 -4.88
N GLY A 103 6.40 7.75 -4.88
CA GLY A 103 5.21 7.27 -5.60
C GLY A 103 5.42 7.11 -7.10
N SER A 104 6.21 7.97 -7.73
CA SER A 104 6.56 7.90 -9.15
C SER A 104 7.28 6.61 -9.55
N ARG A 105 7.81 5.86 -8.58
CA ARG A 105 8.45 4.56 -8.82
C ARG A 105 7.47 3.39 -8.84
N LEU A 106 6.26 3.58 -8.30
CA LEU A 106 5.17 2.61 -8.43
C LEU A 106 4.35 2.84 -9.70
N THR A 107 4.26 4.09 -10.15
CA THR A 107 3.41 4.46 -11.27
C THR A 107 3.99 5.63 -12.02
N SER A 108 3.98 5.55 -13.35
CA SER A 108 4.33 6.68 -14.23
C SER A 108 3.10 7.40 -14.80
N THR A 109 1.91 6.88 -14.53
CA THR A 109 0.64 7.44 -15.03
C THR A 109 -0.03 8.37 -14.03
N ARG A 110 0.38 8.28 -12.77
CA ARG A 110 -0.18 9.08 -11.68
C ARG A 110 0.94 9.65 -10.82
N ARG A 111 0.68 10.80 -10.22
CA ARG A 111 1.60 11.45 -9.29
C ARG A 111 0.90 11.70 -7.97
N LEU A 112 1.63 11.51 -6.90
CA LEU A 112 1.31 12.10 -5.61
C LEU A 112 2.33 13.22 -5.37
N GLU A 113 1.86 14.42 -5.17
CA GLU A 113 2.71 15.60 -5.01
C GLU A 113 2.32 16.38 -3.76
N VAL A 114 3.31 16.91 -3.05
CA VAL A 114 3.06 17.90 -1.99
C VAL A 114 2.83 19.24 -2.68
N VAL A 115 1.60 19.75 -2.64
CA VAL A 115 1.22 21.01 -3.29
C VAL A 115 1.17 22.18 -2.32
N ALA A 116 1.07 21.92 -1.02
CA ALA A 116 1.25 22.92 0.02
C ALA A 116 1.86 22.28 1.26
N ASP A 117 2.85 22.95 1.84
CA ASP A 117 3.49 22.57 3.10
C ASP A 117 3.76 23.86 3.90
N THR A 118 2.78 24.23 4.70
CA THR A 118 2.81 25.46 5.52
C THR A 118 2.98 25.11 6.99
N GLU A 119 3.08 26.09 7.86
CA GLU A 119 3.10 25.85 9.31
C GLU A 119 1.84 25.12 9.79
N HIS A 120 0.69 25.39 9.19
CA HIS A 120 -0.61 24.90 9.65
C HIS A 120 -1.09 23.65 8.91
N HIS A 121 -0.75 23.51 7.62
CA HIS A 121 -1.32 22.48 6.77
C HIS A 121 -0.27 21.81 5.88
N LEU A 122 -0.48 20.52 5.64
CA LEU A 122 0.17 19.75 4.60
C LEU A 122 -0.89 19.26 3.62
N THR A 123 -0.78 19.66 2.35
CA THR A 123 -1.70 19.22 1.30
C THR A 123 -0.95 18.39 0.26
N VAL A 124 -1.47 17.21 -0.03
CA VAL A 124 -1.01 16.38 -1.14
C VAL A 124 -2.07 16.31 -2.22
N ALA A 125 -1.64 16.30 -3.47
CA ALA A 125 -2.51 16.13 -4.63
C ALA A 125 -2.21 14.81 -5.34
N ALA A 126 -3.26 14.12 -5.78
CA ALA A 126 -3.16 12.97 -6.66
C ALA A 126 -3.43 13.42 -8.10
N GLY A 127 -2.36 13.64 -8.86
CA GLY A 127 -2.43 14.06 -10.25
C GLY A 127 -2.43 12.87 -11.22
N THR A 128 -3.21 12.96 -12.30
CA THR A 128 -3.17 12.04 -13.45
C THR A 128 -3.41 12.80 -14.74
N ALA A 129 -2.74 12.38 -15.81
CA ALA A 129 -2.99 12.89 -17.17
C ALA A 129 -4.12 12.14 -17.87
N VAL A 130 -4.68 11.10 -17.25
CA VAL A 130 -5.74 10.25 -17.80
C VAL A 130 -7.04 10.56 -17.07
N GLU A 131 -8.09 10.77 -17.83
CA GLU A 131 -9.44 10.96 -17.32
C GLU A 131 -10.25 9.66 -17.38
N GLY A 132 -11.38 9.62 -16.67
CA GLY A 132 -12.31 8.51 -16.67
C GLY A 132 -12.43 7.80 -15.33
N ARG A 133 -13.40 6.90 -15.25
CA ARG A 133 -13.79 6.24 -13.99
C ARG A 133 -12.65 5.48 -13.32
N GLY A 134 -11.80 4.81 -14.09
CA GLY A 134 -10.64 4.11 -13.56
C GLY A 134 -9.64 5.05 -12.86
N ALA A 135 -9.45 6.26 -13.39
CA ALA A 135 -8.61 7.28 -12.79
C ALA A 135 -9.20 7.82 -11.47
N GLU A 136 -10.50 8.08 -11.44
CA GLU A 136 -11.22 8.48 -10.23
C GLU A 136 -11.09 7.44 -9.11
N LEU A 137 -11.33 6.16 -9.43
CA LEU A 137 -11.18 5.06 -8.47
C LEU A 137 -9.74 4.89 -7.97
N ALA A 138 -8.77 5.06 -8.85
CA ALA A 138 -7.36 5.01 -8.47
C ALA A 138 -6.94 6.18 -7.59
N ALA A 139 -7.50 7.39 -7.76
CA ALA A 139 -7.28 8.54 -6.88
C ALA A 139 -7.88 8.29 -5.49
N GLN A 140 -9.15 7.83 -5.43
CA GLN A 140 -9.79 7.41 -4.17
C GLN A 140 -8.92 6.40 -3.42
N ALA A 141 -8.50 5.34 -4.12
CA ALA A 141 -7.68 4.28 -3.55
C ALA A 141 -6.33 4.81 -3.03
N SER A 142 -5.69 5.74 -3.75
CA SER A 142 -4.41 6.32 -3.33
C SER A 142 -4.52 7.04 -1.98
N PHE A 143 -5.54 7.87 -1.80
CA PHE A 143 -5.78 8.53 -0.52
C PHE A 143 -6.24 7.56 0.57
N ALA A 144 -7.04 6.56 0.22
CA ALA A 144 -7.49 5.55 1.16
C ALA A 144 -6.31 4.70 1.68
N PHE A 145 -5.41 4.26 0.80
CA PHE A 145 -4.22 3.48 1.21
C PHE A 145 -3.31 4.27 2.13
N LEU A 146 -3.01 5.51 1.74
CA LEU A 146 -2.11 6.35 2.51
C LEU A 146 -2.72 6.65 3.90
N THR A 147 -4.00 7.03 3.93
CA THR A 147 -4.73 7.28 5.18
C THR A 147 -4.79 6.05 6.08
N ALA A 148 -5.12 4.88 5.53
CA ALA A 148 -5.16 3.63 6.29
C ALA A 148 -3.79 3.28 6.85
N ARG A 149 -2.73 3.44 6.06
CA ARG A 149 -1.36 3.13 6.46
C ARG A 149 -0.87 4.02 7.60
N VAL A 150 -1.06 5.34 7.50
CA VAL A 150 -0.63 6.25 8.57
C VAL A 150 -1.44 6.09 9.85
N ARG A 151 -2.73 5.76 9.75
CA ARG A 151 -3.55 5.42 10.93
C ARG A 151 -3.00 4.19 11.66
N LEU A 152 -2.63 3.17 10.92
CA LEU A 152 -2.04 1.95 11.49
C LEU A 152 -0.67 2.25 12.11
N ALA A 153 0.20 2.98 11.42
CA ALA A 153 1.54 3.31 11.87
C ALA A 153 1.52 4.24 13.10
N ALA A 154 0.63 5.22 13.13
CA ALA A 154 0.46 6.13 14.27
C ALA A 154 -0.40 5.53 15.40
N ARG A 155 -1.07 4.40 15.19
CA ARG A 155 -2.07 3.82 16.10
C ARG A 155 -3.09 4.88 16.56
N ALA A 156 -3.48 5.76 15.66
CA ALA A 156 -4.33 6.90 15.94
C ALA A 156 -5.29 7.16 14.79
N ARG A 157 -6.42 7.80 15.12
CA ARG A 157 -7.34 8.31 14.12
C ARG A 157 -6.75 9.59 13.51
N ILE A 158 -6.29 9.50 12.27
CA ILE A 158 -5.86 10.63 11.46
C ILE A 158 -7.06 11.11 10.64
N VAL A 159 -7.39 12.39 10.77
CA VAL A 159 -8.59 12.98 10.15
C VAL A 159 -8.17 14.15 9.28
N PRO A 160 -8.21 14.02 7.95
CA PRO A 160 -7.97 15.16 7.06
C PRO A 160 -8.91 16.31 7.35
N VAL A 161 -8.42 17.54 7.35
CA VAL A 161 -9.27 18.73 7.50
C VAL A 161 -10.09 19.02 6.24
N ALA A 162 -9.62 18.56 5.07
CA ALA A 162 -10.35 18.60 3.81
C ALA A 162 -9.87 17.50 2.86
N VAL A 163 -10.80 16.99 2.05
CA VAL A 163 -10.49 16.11 0.92
C VAL A 163 -11.29 16.58 -0.29
N THR A 164 -10.62 16.75 -1.43
CA THR A 164 -11.30 17.14 -2.67
C THR A 164 -11.15 16.06 -3.73
N PHE A 165 -12.17 15.89 -4.56
CA PHE A 165 -12.17 14.97 -5.69
C PHE A 165 -12.65 15.68 -6.97
N ARG A 166 -11.95 15.44 -8.08
CA ARG A 166 -12.35 15.92 -9.42
C ARG A 166 -13.64 15.25 -9.92
N GLN A 167 -13.88 14.03 -9.49
CA GLN A 167 -15.08 13.30 -9.87
C GLN A 167 -16.35 14.04 -9.46
N ALA A 168 -17.43 13.82 -10.19
CA ALA A 168 -18.76 14.28 -9.78
C ALA A 168 -19.20 13.64 -8.47
N ALA A 169 -20.01 14.36 -7.70
CA ALA A 169 -20.55 13.83 -6.46
C ALA A 169 -21.37 12.56 -6.70
N PRO A 170 -21.05 11.45 -6.01
CA PRO A 170 -21.90 10.27 -6.07
C PRO A 170 -23.26 10.57 -5.38
N ARG A 171 -24.29 9.78 -5.72
CA ARG A 171 -25.62 9.93 -5.10
C ARG A 171 -25.58 9.77 -3.58
N ASP A 172 -24.74 8.87 -3.10
CA ASP A 172 -24.46 8.68 -1.69
C ASP A 172 -22.94 8.77 -1.49
N HIS A 173 -22.50 9.69 -0.66
CA HIS A 173 -21.10 9.92 -0.30
C HIS A 173 -20.83 9.72 1.20
N THR A 174 -21.75 9.12 1.93
CA THR A 174 -21.59 8.83 3.37
C THR A 174 -20.36 7.96 3.63
N ALA A 175 -20.04 7.05 2.72
CA ALA A 175 -18.85 6.22 2.83
C ALA A 175 -17.54 7.02 2.84
N PHE A 176 -17.46 8.13 2.09
CA PHE A 176 -16.29 9.02 2.10
C PHE A 176 -16.16 9.72 3.46
N THR A 177 -17.24 10.30 3.95
CA THR A 177 -17.27 10.95 5.27
C THR A 177 -16.94 9.96 6.39
N ALA A 178 -17.47 8.74 6.33
CA ALA A 178 -17.17 7.70 7.29
C ALA A 178 -15.70 7.26 7.24
N PHE A 179 -15.14 7.07 6.04
CA PHE A 179 -13.76 6.62 5.86
C PHE A 179 -12.76 7.69 6.30
N PHE A 180 -12.88 8.92 5.78
CA PHE A 180 -11.94 10.00 6.11
C PHE A 180 -12.18 10.57 7.51
N GLY A 181 -13.41 10.49 8.01
CA GLY A 181 -13.80 10.98 9.33
C GLY A 181 -14.10 12.47 9.38
N THR A 182 -14.20 13.13 8.23
CA THR A 182 -14.52 14.54 8.07
C THR A 182 -15.72 14.73 7.15
N PRO A 183 -16.62 15.70 7.39
CA PRO A 183 -17.63 16.10 6.43
C PRO A 183 -17.10 17.03 5.33
N ALA A 184 -15.89 17.56 5.47
CA ALA A 184 -15.25 18.47 4.51
C ALA A 184 -14.73 17.69 3.29
N ILE A 185 -15.67 17.11 2.53
CA ILE A 185 -15.41 16.39 1.28
C ILE A 185 -16.05 17.19 0.15
N GLU A 186 -15.25 17.63 -0.80
CA GLU A 186 -15.69 18.36 -1.99
C GLU A 186 -15.56 17.47 -3.24
N PHE A 187 -16.59 17.48 -4.08
CA PHE A 187 -16.60 16.81 -5.38
C PHE A 187 -16.76 17.83 -6.51
N GLY A 188 -16.27 17.50 -7.69
CA GLY A 188 -16.22 18.42 -8.82
C GLY A 188 -15.18 19.51 -8.66
N ALA A 189 -14.17 19.29 -7.82
CA ALA A 189 -13.04 20.19 -7.65
C ALA A 189 -12.06 20.15 -8.82
N ASP A 190 -11.17 21.14 -8.92
CA ASP A 190 -10.14 21.20 -9.96
C ASP A 190 -9.06 20.13 -9.80
N ALA A 191 -8.84 19.64 -8.56
CA ALA A 191 -7.83 18.65 -8.23
C ALA A 191 -8.30 17.66 -7.16
N ASP A 192 -7.77 16.43 -7.22
CA ASP A 192 -7.89 15.48 -6.11
C ASP A 192 -6.85 15.84 -5.05
N THR A 193 -7.28 16.27 -3.86
CA THR A 193 -6.36 16.67 -2.78
C THR A 193 -6.77 16.07 -1.44
N LEU A 194 -5.79 15.96 -0.53
CA LEU A 194 -5.99 15.62 0.86
C LEU A 194 -5.15 16.55 1.73
N THR A 195 -5.78 17.22 2.68
CA THR A 195 -5.13 18.21 3.55
C THR A 195 -5.15 17.74 5.00
N LEU A 196 -3.98 17.71 5.62
CA LEU A 196 -3.80 17.46 7.06
C LEU A 196 -3.54 18.78 7.78
N ASP A 197 -4.05 18.89 9.01
CA ASP A 197 -3.66 19.97 9.91
C ASP A 197 -2.29 19.72 10.57
N ARG A 198 -1.81 20.71 11.33
CA ARG A 198 -0.55 20.61 12.07
C ARG A 198 -0.56 19.44 13.06
N THR A 199 -1.65 19.26 13.79
CA THR A 199 -1.75 18.25 14.85
C THR A 199 -1.57 16.85 14.31
N ASP A 200 -2.26 16.53 13.21
CA ASP A 200 -2.18 15.21 12.60
C ASP A 200 -0.88 15.01 11.81
N ARG A 201 -0.38 16.02 11.11
CA ARG A 201 0.90 15.89 10.37
C ARG A 201 2.12 15.69 11.27
N GLU A 202 2.13 16.27 12.48
CA GLU A 202 3.21 16.14 13.46
C GLU A 202 3.08 14.88 14.35
N ARG A 203 1.99 14.14 14.21
CA ARG A 203 1.77 12.92 14.98
C ARG A 203 2.83 11.87 14.66
N VAL A 204 3.49 11.39 15.72
CA VAL A 204 4.57 10.41 15.63
C VAL A 204 4.03 9.03 15.28
N HIS A 205 4.73 8.31 14.41
CA HIS A 205 4.45 6.90 14.15
C HIS A 205 5.01 6.01 15.26
N HIS A 206 4.21 5.08 15.77
CA HIS A 206 4.68 4.05 16.70
C HIS A 206 5.62 3.05 16.02
N SER A 207 5.49 2.86 14.72
CA SER A 207 6.37 2.03 13.89
C SER A 207 7.56 2.80 13.32
N SER A 208 7.85 4.01 13.81
CA SER A 208 8.99 4.81 13.35
C SER A 208 10.30 4.07 13.59
N ASP A 209 11.07 3.91 12.52
CA ASP A 209 12.44 3.38 12.56
C ASP A 209 13.33 4.20 11.61
N PRO A 210 14.04 5.22 12.13
CA PRO A 210 14.88 6.08 11.29
C PRO A 210 16.00 5.33 10.57
N ARG A 211 16.54 4.26 11.16
CA ARG A 211 17.60 3.46 10.53
C ARG A 211 17.07 2.67 9.36
N LEU A 212 15.93 2.01 9.56
CA LEU A 212 15.26 1.27 8.49
C LEU A 212 14.76 2.21 7.39
N ALA A 213 14.17 3.36 7.75
CA ALA A 213 13.75 4.38 6.80
C ALA A 213 14.91 4.84 5.90
N ASP A 214 16.09 5.04 6.48
CA ASP A 214 17.30 5.43 5.75
C ASP A 214 17.78 4.34 4.78
N VAL A 215 17.76 3.08 5.21
CA VAL A 215 18.10 1.93 4.34
C VAL A 215 17.11 1.83 3.17
N LEU A 216 15.83 1.98 3.46
CA LEU A 216 14.77 1.92 2.45
C LEU A 216 14.87 3.08 1.45
N ARG A 217 15.11 4.31 1.90
CA ARG A 217 15.31 5.47 1.01
C ARG A 217 16.50 5.27 0.06
N ARG A 218 17.65 4.84 0.60
CA ARG A 218 18.84 4.51 -0.23
C ARG A 218 18.53 3.39 -1.23
N GLY A 219 17.85 2.34 -0.78
CA GLY A 219 17.42 1.24 -1.65
C GLY A 219 16.44 1.70 -2.73
N ALA A 220 15.49 2.56 -2.39
CA ALA A 220 14.53 3.12 -3.32
C ALA A 220 15.17 4.03 -4.38
N THR A 221 16.28 4.67 -4.08
CA THR A 221 17.01 5.51 -5.03
C THR A 221 17.72 4.68 -6.10
N VAL A 222 18.15 3.47 -5.78
CA VAL A 222 18.98 2.61 -6.65
C VAL A 222 18.15 1.53 -7.38
N ALA A 223 17.04 1.08 -6.79
CA ALA A 223 16.26 -0.04 -7.31
C ALA A 223 14.81 0.35 -7.62
N SER A 224 14.16 -0.43 -8.51
CA SER A 224 12.70 -0.37 -8.61
C SER A 224 12.06 -0.69 -7.25
N LEU A 225 11.06 0.10 -6.80
CA LEU A 225 10.35 -0.13 -5.53
C LEU A 225 9.66 -1.50 -5.43
N SER A 226 9.56 -2.21 -6.54
CA SER A 226 9.05 -3.58 -6.59
C SER A 226 10.00 -4.61 -5.98
N THR A 227 11.27 -4.25 -5.70
CA THR A 227 12.27 -5.20 -5.19
C THR A 227 13.13 -4.56 -4.11
N PRO A 228 12.81 -4.73 -2.81
CA PRO A 228 13.68 -4.32 -1.72
C PRO A 228 15.06 -4.99 -1.80
N PRO A 229 16.15 -4.34 -1.35
CA PRO A 229 17.45 -4.97 -1.23
C PRO A 229 17.40 -6.21 -0.32
N ALA A 230 18.26 -7.19 -0.57
CA ALA A 230 18.20 -8.50 0.11
C ALA A 230 18.15 -8.40 1.65
N ARG A 231 18.92 -7.47 2.23
CA ARG A 231 18.94 -7.24 3.69
C ARG A 231 17.64 -6.63 4.22
N ALA A 232 16.99 -5.75 3.46
CA ALA A 232 15.68 -5.21 3.81
C ALA A 232 14.61 -6.31 3.88
N TRP A 233 14.75 -7.41 3.16
CA TRP A 233 13.83 -8.54 3.25
C TRP A 233 13.89 -9.28 4.59
N VAL A 234 15.05 -9.32 5.23
CA VAL A 234 15.20 -9.87 6.58
C VAL A 234 14.47 -8.99 7.60
N ASP A 235 14.69 -7.67 7.50
CA ASP A 235 14.06 -6.70 8.40
C ASP A 235 12.54 -6.65 8.20
N LEU A 236 12.07 -6.73 6.95
CA LEU A 236 10.66 -6.81 6.60
C LEU A 236 10.00 -8.08 7.16
N LEU A 237 10.68 -9.20 7.02
CA LEU A 237 10.22 -10.47 7.56
C LEU A 237 10.17 -10.43 9.08
N ALA A 238 11.19 -9.88 9.73
CA ALA A 238 11.24 -9.73 11.18
C ALA A 238 10.07 -8.87 11.67
N ALA A 239 9.83 -7.71 11.05
CA ALA A 239 8.71 -6.83 11.40
C ALA A 239 7.35 -7.50 11.23
N GLU A 240 7.16 -8.28 10.15
CA GLU A 240 5.90 -9.01 9.93
C GLU A 240 5.71 -10.14 10.96
N LEU A 241 6.76 -10.87 11.30
CA LEU A 241 6.71 -11.91 12.33
C LEU A 241 6.44 -11.31 13.72
N ASP A 242 7.05 -10.19 14.05
CA ASP A 242 6.87 -9.48 15.33
C ASP A 242 5.48 -8.83 15.44
N SER A 243 4.78 -8.62 14.31
CA SER A 243 3.39 -8.11 14.28
C SER A 243 2.33 -9.18 14.54
N LEU A 244 2.70 -10.45 14.54
CA LEU A 244 1.77 -11.56 14.76
C LEU A 244 1.38 -11.66 16.23
N PRO A 245 0.14 -12.10 16.55
CA PRO A 245 -0.27 -12.36 17.93
C PRO A 245 0.67 -13.37 18.61
N PRO A 246 0.95 -13.24 19.91
CA PRO A 246 1.86 -14.11 20.65
C PRO A 246 1.53 -15.61 20.57
N GLU A 247 0.25 -15.95 20.47
CA GLU A 247 -0.23 -17.32 20.31
C GLU A 247 0.22 -17.97 18.99
N THR A 248 0.52 -17.16 17.97
CA THR A 248 0.96 -17.64 16.65
C THR A 248 2.47 -17.90 16.61
N THR A 249 3.22 -17.32 17.57
CA THR A 249 4.69 -17.43 17.62
C THR A 249 5.20 -18.23 18.81
N SER A 250 4.34 -18.57 19.81
CA SER A 250 4.72 -19.21 21.05
C SER A 250 5.21 -20.65 20.86
N VAL A 251 6.33 -20.98 21.52
CA VAL A 251 6.96 -22.32 21.53
C VAL A 251 6.10 -23.38 22.27
N ARG A 252 5.08 -22.97 23.01
CA ARG A 252 4.20 -23.86 23.77
C ARG A 252 2.98 -24.39 22.99
N SER A 253 2.71 -23.83 21.80
CA SER A 253 1.68 -24.36 20.92
C SER A 253 2.26 -25.52 20.13
N THR A 254 1.72 -26.71 20.32
CA THR A 254 2.09 -27.93 19.60
C THR A 254 1.71 -27.95 18.12
N SER A 255 1.12 -26.85 17.61
CA SER A 255 0.88 -26.65 16.19
C SER A 255 1.91 -25.65 15.64
N LEU A 256 3.08 -26.18 15.34
CA LEU A 256 4.15 -25.52 14.59
C LEU A 256 3.72 -25.06 13.17
N ASP A 257 2.49 -25.38 12.76
CA ASP A 257 1.95 -25.22 11.40
C ASP A 257 1.15 -23.94 11.19
N THR A 258 0.98 -23.09 12.21
CA THR A 258 0.10 -21.90 12.09
C THR A 258 0.69 -20.75 11.30
N VAL A 259 2.01 -20.63 11.19
CA VAL A 259 2.65 -19.58 10.39
C VAL A 259 3.41 -20.19 9.24
N SER A 260 2.80 -20.22 8.07
CA SER A 260 3.44 -20.77 6.88
C SER A 260 4.28 -19.73 6.16
N LEU A 261 5.39 -20.17 5.55
CA LEU A 261 6.19 -19.35 4.64
C LEU A 261 5.33 -18.77 3.52
N GLY A 262 4.35 -19.52 3.03
CA GLY A 262 3.44 -19.07 1.97
C GLY A 262 2.56 -17.92 2.41
N GLU A 263 2.03 -17.98 3.62
CA GLU A 263 1.20 -16.91 4.20
C GLU A 263 2.00 -15.63 4.41
N ILE A 264 3.17 -15.73 5.02
CA ILE A 264 4.04 -14.56 5.22
C ILE A 264 4.54 -14.00 3.88
N ALA A 265 4.92 -14.86 2.94
CA ALA A 265 5.28 -14.42 1.61
C ALA A 265 4.12 -13.68 0.92
N TRP A 266 2.91 -14.16 1.08
CA TRP A 266 1.71 -13.51 0.58
C TRP A 266 1.49 -12.13 1.25
N ARG A 267 1.62 -12.03 2.57
CA ARG A 267 1.53 -10.75 3.32
C ARG A 267 2.60 -9.76 2.87
N LEU A 268 3.81 -10.25 2.56
CA LEU A 268 4.91 -9.45 2.02
C LEU A 268 4.80 -9.21 0.49
N GLY A 269 3.64 -9.49 -0.12
CA GLY A 269 3.39 -9.24 -1.54
C GLY A 269 4.32 -10.02 -2.48
N THR A 270 4.78 -11.22 -2.06
CA THR A 270 5.70 -12.03 -2.85
C THR A 270 5.32 -13.52 -2.81
N SER A 271 5.96 -14.34 -3.65
CA SER A 271 5.81 -15.81 -3.57
C SER A 271 6.76 -16.42 -2.55
N ALA A 272 6.39 -17.58 -1.98
CA ALA A 272 7.25 -18.34 -1.06
C ALA A 272 8.64 -18.63 -1.66
N ARG A 273 8.70 -19.02 -2.93
CA ARG A 273 9.96 -19.24 -3.68
C ARG A 273 10.80 -17.96 -3.78
N THR A 274 10.16 -16.83 -4.04
CA THR A 274 10.86 -15.54 -4.15
C THR A 274 11.36 -15.09 -2.79
N LEU A 275 10.56 -15.25 -1.72
CA LEU A 275 10.99 -14.93 -0.36
C LEU A 275 12.19 -15.80 0.05
N GLN A 276 12.14 -17.11 -0.16
CA GLN A 276 13.28 -18.00 0.11
C GLN A 276 14.56 -17.58 -0.61
N ARG A 277 14.46 -17.26 -1.92
CA ARG A 277 15.62 -16.81 -2.70
C ARG A 277 16.20 -15.52 -2.15
N ARG A 278 15.38 -14.58 -1.70
CA ARG A 278 15.81 -13.30 -1.12
C ARG A 278 16.44 -13.46 0.25
N LEU A 279 15.91 -14.34 1.09
CA LEU A 279 16.51 -14.69 2.37
C LEU A 279 17.87 -15.37 2.16
N ALA A 280 17.95 -16.30 1.23
CA ALA A 280 19.24 -16.94 0.87
C ALA A 280 20.27 -15.89 0.36
N ALA A 281 19.85 -14.94 -0.45
CA ALA A 281 20.71 -13.82 -0.91
C ALA A 281 21.16 -12.90 0.25
N ALA A 282 20.40 -12.85 1.34
CA ALA A 282 20.74 -12.14 2.57
C ALA A 282 21.55 -13.01 3.57
N GLY A 283 21.88 -14.26 3.22
CA GLY A 283 22.63 -15.16 4.07
C GLY A 283 21.83 -15.80 5.20
N THR A 284 20.51 -15.84 5.08
CA THR A 284 19.62 -16.42 6.11
C THR A 284 18.56 -17.36 5.50
N THR A 285 17.72 -17.94 6.34
CA THR A 285 16.63 -18.86 5.94
C THR A 285 15.36 -18.53 6.70
N TRP A 286 14.21 -18.92 6.15
CA TRP A 286 12.91 -18.83 6.83
C TRP A 286 12.93 -19.41 8.25
N SER A 287 13.47 -20.62 8.40
CA SER A 287 13.50 -21.30 9.70
C SER A 287 14.33 -20.54 10.73
N ARG A 288 15.44 -19.90 10.30
CA ARG A 288 16.29 -19.10 11.17
C ARG A 288 15.59 -17.82 11.63
N GLU A 289 14.94 -17.12 10.72
CA GLU A 289 14.23 -15.90 11.04
C GLU A 289 12.99 -16.15 11.93
N LEU A 290 12.24 -17.22 11.65
CA LEU A 290 11.11 -17.63 12.47
C LEU A 290 11.55 -18.03 13.89
N ALA A 291 12.67 -18.75 14.03
CA ALA A 291 13.24 -19.08 15.33
C ALA A 291 13.67 -17.83 16.10
N GLY A 292 14.29 -16.87 15.45
CA GLY A 292 14.64 -15.58 16.02
C GLY A 292 13.42 -14.78 16.51
N ALA A 293 12.35 -14.73 15.73
CA ALA A 293 11.10 -14.08 16.13
C ALA A 293 10.46 -14.73 17.36
N ARG A 294 10.47 -16.07 17.43
CA ARG A 294 9.97 -16.82 18.61
C ARG A 294 10.75 -16.51 19.88
N ILE A 295 12.07 -16.37 19.77
CA ILE A 295 12.91 -16.01 20.92
C ILE A 295 12.58 -14.57 21.39
N ARG A 296 12.38 -13.64 20.49
CA ARG A 296 12.00 -12.25 20.84
C ARG A 296 10.60 -12.16 21.46
N ALA A 297 9.66 -13.01 21.02
CA ALA A 297 8.30 -13.04 21.56
C ALA A 297 8.19 -13.71 22.94
N ALA A 298 9.19 -14.51 23.31
CA ALA A 298 9.22 -15.25 24.58
C ALA A 298 9.95 -14.52 25.72
N GLY A 299 10.65 -13.41 25.43
CA GLY A 299 11.37 -12.58 26.40
C GLY A 299 10.66 -11.27 26.65
#